data_1da95fb8ccbaef8fe10e9168666bbed1
#
_entry.id   1da95fb8ccbaef8fe10e9168666bbed1
#
_cell.length_a   1.000
_cell.length_b   1.000
_cell.length_c   1.000
_cell.angle_alpha   90.00
_cell.angle_beta   90.00
_cell.angle_gamma   90.00
#
_symmetry.space_group_name_H-M   'P 1'
#
loop_
_entity.id
_entity.type
_entity.pdbx_description
1 polymer ?
#
loop_
_entity_poly.entity_id
_entity_poly.type
_entity_poly.pdbx_seq_one_letter_code
_entity_poly.pdbx_strand_id
1 'polypeptide(L)'
;MITRRKFIAATLATPLLPLGTAIAQSVKEKTAKQADFLFVQTAKGMTFDKTTNKLTLEGISPITLFFSDRPERIAGNMKTSKFVPFWSTGKDSFLSDPPNADLSILEGDELRQIVVELQEPALKSDDTLTYTIKVLQGEIPAKEANVSLFIVPVISTERRNLLSNT
;
A
#
# COMPACT_ATOMS: atom_id res chain seq x y z
N MET A 1 -66.20 57.53 5.83
CA MET A 1 -66.65 57.47 7.24
C MET A 1 -65.52 56.82 8.05
N ILE A 2 -64.64 57.64 8.64
CA ILE A 2 -64.62 58.05 10.05
C ILE A 2 -64.81 56.80 10.95
N THR A 3 -63.84 56.33 11.72
CA THR A 3 -63.45 56.86 13.02
C THR A 3 -62.32 56.01 13.66
N ARG A 4 -61.26 56.68 14.08
CA ARG A 4 -60.63 56.76 15.41
C ARG A 4 -60.03 55.47 16.06
N ARG A 5 -58.75 55.51 16.17
CA ARG A 5 -57.87 55.76 17.35
C ARG A 5 -58.13 54.84 18.55
N LYS A 6 -57.06 54.09 18.93
CA LYS A 6 -56.53 54.26 20.31
C LYS A 6 -55.08 53.62 20.37
N PHE A 7 -54.19 54.50 20.86
CA PHE A 7 -52.85 54.11 21.33
C PHE A 7 -52.96 53.39 22.66
N ILE A 8 -52.21 52.29 22.83
CA ILE A 8 -51.79 51.84 24.15
C ILE A 8 -50.31 51.47 24.02
N ALA A 9 -49.51 52.25 24.75
CA ALA A 9 -48.12 51.98 25.05
C ALA A 9 -48.05 50.93 26.16
N ALA A 10 -47.24 49.95 26.02
CA ALA A 10 -46.78 49.11 27.12
C ALA A 10 -45.48 48.41 26.80
N THR A 11 -44.45 48.96 27.41
CA THR A 11 -43.40 48.30 28.19
C THR A 11 -42.48 47.30 27.47
N LEU A 12 -41.26 47.77 27.31
CA LEU A 12 -40.05 46.99 27.08
C LEU A 12 -39.88 45.91 28.16
N ALA A 13 -39.82 44.66 27.74
CA ALA A 13 -39.18 43.59 28.50
C ALA A 13 -38.20 42.90 27.57
N THR A 14 -36.93 43.21 27.70
CA THR A 14 -35.80 42.49 27.10
C THR A 14 -35.61 41.19 27.85
N PRO A 15 -35.72 40.02 27.20
CA PRO A 15 -35.17 38.81 27.79
C PRO A 15 -33.67 38.75 27.49
N LEU A 16 -32.88 38.73 28.55
CA LEU A 16 -31.47 38.35 28.53
C LEU A 16 -31.39 36.91 28.00
N LEU A 17 -30.84 36.73 26.81
CA LEU A 17 -30.44 35.43 26.29
C LEU A 17 -29.13 35.02 27.00
N PRO A 18 -29.04 33.84 27.61
CA PRO A 18 -27.77 33.34 28.11
C PRO A 18 -26.85 33.04 26.90
N LEU A 19 -25.64 33.61 26.94
CA LEU A 19 -24.53 33.18 26.07
C LEU A 19 -24.28 31.72 26.37
N GLY A 20 -24.86 30.84 25.54
CA GLY A 20 -24.44 29.45 25.47
C GLY A 20 -23.05 29.41 24.84
N THR A 21 -22.06 29.14 25.67
CA THR A 21 -20.73 28.78 25.26
C THR A 21 -20.88 27.52 24.39
N ALA A 22 -20.84 27.68 23.07
CA ALA A 22 -20.63 26.58 22.13
C ALA A 22 -19.23 26.03 22.40
N ILE A 23 -19.17 24.97 23.19
CA ILE A 23 -17.98 24.12 23.26
C ILE A 23 -17.89 23.45 21.90
N ALA A 24 -17.08 24.02 21.01
CA ALA A 24 -16.63 23.36 19.83
C ALA A 24 -15.84 22.13 20.30
N GLN A 25 -16.51 20.98 20.37
CA GLN A 25 -15.85 19.71 20.46
C GLN A 25 -15.06 19.56 19.15
N SER A 26 -13.77 19.85 19.24
CA SER A 26 -12.79 19.44 18.26
C SER A 26 -12.87 17.91 18.18
N VAL A 27 -13.66 17.43 17.23
CA VAL A 27 -13.58 16.04 16.77
C VAL A 27 -12.18 15.92 16.21
N LYS A 28 -11.25 15.40 17.01
CA LYS A 28 -9.97 14.93 16.54
C LYS A 28 -10.30 13.86 15.50
N GLU A 29 -10.26 14.26 14.24
CA GLU A 29 -10.28 13.34 13.12
C GLU A 29 -9.11 12.39 13.36
N LYS A 30 -9.44 11.18 13.81
CA LYS A 30 -8.49 10.10 13.97
C LYS A 30 -8.08 9.74 12.56
N THR A 31 -6.96 10.32 12.10
CA THR A 31 -6.37 9.98 10.81
C THR A 31 -6.30 8.46 10.80
N ALA A 32 -7.14 7.83 9.99
CA ALA A 32 -7.13 6.38 9.83
C ALA A 32 -5.73 6.01 9.35
N LYS A 33 -5.00 5.29 10.20
CA LYS A 33 -3.67 4.83 9.84
C LYS A 33 -3.87 3.89 8.65
N GLN A 34 -3.32 4.26 7.50
CA GLN A 34 -3.43 3.46 6.29
C GLN A 34 -2.82 2.08 6.56
N ALA A 35 -3.52 1.03 6.17
CA ALA A 35 -3.01 -0.32 6.35
C ALA A 35 -1.87 -0.56 5.34
N ASP A 36 -0.73 -1.00 5.85
CA ASP A 36 0.41 -1.38 5.03
C ASP A 36 0.20 -2.82 4.55
N PHE A 37 -0.05 -2.98 3.27
CA PHE A 37 -0.25 -4.30 2.67
C PHE A 37 1.07 -4.88 2.17
N LEU A 38 1.30 -6.12 2.52
CA LEU A 38 2.36 -6.98 2.02
C LEU A 38 1.77 -7.88 0.95
N PHE A 39 2.56 -8.17 -0.09
CA PHE A 39 2.10 -9.04 -1.19
C PHE A 39 3.05 -10.22 -1.38
N VAL A 40 2.49 -11.36 -1.77
CA VAL A 40 3.27 -12.56 -2.08
C VAL A 40 2.88 -13.07 -3.45
N GLN A 41 3.90 -13.28 -4.28
CA GLN A 41 3.80 -13.91 -5.57
C GLN A 41 4.68 -15.15 -5.61
N THR A 42 4.22 -16.21 -6.27
CA THR A 42 5.00 -17.44 -6.44
C THR A 42 5.07 -17.81 -7.93
N ALA A 43 6.21 -18.32 -8.35
CA ALA A 43 6.42 -18.77 -9.73
C ALA A 43 7.15 -20.11 -9.78
N LYS A 44 6.94 -20.86 -10.84
CA LYS A 44 7.61 -22.14 -11.08
C LYS A 44 9.10 -21.95 -11.34
N GLY A 45 9.46 -20.81 -11.91
CA GLY A 45 10.84 -20.46 -12.19
C GLY A 45 11.04 -18.99 -12.45
N MET A 46 12.29 -18.62 -12.60
CA MET A 46 12.71 -17.28 -12.98
C MET A 46 13.89 -17.29 -13.94
N THR A 47 14.01 -16.21 -14.70
CA THR A 47 15.24 -15.86 -15.40
C THR A 47 15.61 -14.41 -15.07
N PHE A 48 16.91 -14.13 -14.98
CA PHE A 48 17.43 -12.78 -14.74
C PHE A 48 18.44 -12.38 -15.79
N ASP A 49 18.14 -11.31 -16.50
CA ASP A 49 19.07 -10.65 -17.43
C ASP A 49 19.80 -9.51 -16.72
N LYS A 50 21.05 -9.74 -16.40
CA LYS A 50 21.92 -8.78 -15.72
C LYS A 50 22.20 -7.52 -16.57
N THR A 51 22.12 -7.62 -17.90
CA THR A 51 22.39 -6.51 -18.82
C THR A 51 21.28 -5.47 -18.78
N THR A 52 20.05 -5.94 -18.71
CA THR A 52 18.84 -5.12 -18.68
C THR A 52 18.23 -4.97 -17.28
N ASN A 53 18.80 -5.63 -16.27
CA ASN A 53 18.27 -5.76 -14.92
C ASN A 53 16.82 -6.28 -14.90
N LYS A 54 16.49 -7.16 -15.83
CA LYS A 54 15.14 -7.68 -15.97
C LYS A 54 14.99 -9.06 -15.34
N LEU A 55 14.12 -9.11 -14.33
CA LEU A 55 13.65 -10.34 -13.72
C LEU A 55 12.39 -10.79 -14.43
N THR A 56 12.37 -12.02 -14.93
CA THR A 56 11.21 -12.68 -15.51
C THR A 56 10.79 -13.84 -14.62
N LEU A 57 9.54 -13.82 -14.15
CA LEU A 57 8.89 -14.88 -13.40
C LEU A 57 8.08 -15.73 -14.37
N GLU A 58 8.43 -17.02 -14.48
CA GLU A 58 7.81 -17.98 -15.38
C GLU A 58 6.88 -18.92 -14.62
N GLY A 59 5.70 -19.19 -15.17
CA GLY A 59 4.68 -19.97 -14.47
C GLY A 59 4.22 -19.29 -13.19
N ILE A 60 4.05 -17.97 -13.24
CA ILE A 60 3.55 -17.20 -12.09
C ILE A 60 2.15 -17.64 -11.70
N SER A 61 1.89 -17.73 -10.40
CA SER A 61 0.56 -17.99 -9.90
C SER A 61 -0.44 -16.94 -10.43
N PRO A 62 -1.63 -17.35 -10.89
CA PRO A 62 -2.69 -16.42 -11.28
C PRO A 62 -3.24 -15.61 -10.10
N ILE A 63 -2.81 -15.96 -8.89
CA ILE A 63 -3.24 -15.34 -7.63
C ILE A 63 -2.05 -14.70 -6.94
N THR A 64 -2.15 -13.40 -6.64
CA THR A 64 -1.27 -12.67 -5.74
C THR A 64 -1.94 -12.59 -4.37
N LEU A 65 -1.28 -13.07 -3.34
CA LEU A 65 -1.75 -12.97 -1.95
C LEU A 65 -1.40 -11.60 -1.40
N PHE A 66 -2.24 -11.10 -0.48
CA PHE A 66 -1.92 -9.89 0.28
C PHE A 66 -2.38 -10.00 1.71
N PHE A 67 -1.69 -9.32 2.60
CA PHE A 67 -2.07 -9.24 4.00
C PHE A 67 -1.54 -7.97 4.66
N SER A 68 -2.19 -7.58 5.77
CA SER A 68 -1.76 -6.49 6.64
C SER A 68 -1.89 -6.94 8.09
N ASP A 69 -0.93 -6.58 8.94
CA ASP A 69 -0.99 -6.87 10.38
C ASP A 69 -1.55 -5.70 11.18
N ARG A 70 -1.36 -4.49 10.72
CA ARG A 70 -1.76 -3.27 11.46
C ARG A 70 -2.24 -2.17 10.51
N PRO A 71 -3.20 -1.32 10.94
CA PRO A 71 -3.94 -1.36 12.21
C PRO A 71 -4.95 -2.50 12.30
N GLU A 72 -5.32 -3.11 11.17
CA GLU A 72 -6.27 -4.21 11.06
C GLU A 72 -5.58 -5.43 10.44
N ARG A 73 -5.94 -6.60 10.94
CA ARG A 73 -5.47 -7.86 10.39
C ARG A 73 -6.33 -8.25 9.21
N ILE A 74 -5.80 -8.04 8.03
CA ILE A 74 -6.47 -8.33 6.77
C ILE A 74 -5.65 -9.37 6.03
N ALA A 75 -6.30 -10.38 5.47
CA ALA A 75 -5.71 -11.32 4.53
C ALA A 75 -6.66 -11.55 3.37
N GLY A 76 -6.11 -11.63 2.18
CA GLY A 76 -6.90 -11.84 0.97
C GLY A 76 -6.03 -12.23 -0.23
N ASN A 77 -6.68 -12.24 -1.37
CA ASN A 77 -6.01 -12.50 -2.62
C ASN A 77 -6.63 -11.67 -3.75
N MET A 78 -5.85 -11.43 -4.79
CA MET A 78 -6.29 -10.81 -6.02
C MET A 78 -5.74 -11.58 -7.22
N LYS A 79 -6.35 -11.40 -8.38
CA LYS A 79 -5.76 -11.89 -9.62
C LYS A 79 -4.44 -11.16 -9.89
N THR A 80 -3.39 -11.89 -10.24
CA THR A 80 -2.09 -11.31 -10.61
C THR A 80 -2.21 -10.31 -11.76
N SER A 81 -3.15 -10.53 -12.68
CA SER A 81 -3.48 -9.56 -13.76
C SER A 81 -4.07 -8.24 -13.24
N LYS A 82 -4.59 -8.19 -12.02
CA LYS A 82 -5.06 -6.96 -11.36
C LYS A 82 -3.99 -6.28 -10.53
N PHE A 83 -2.98 -7.03 -10.10
CA PHE A 83 -1.84 -6.47 -9.35
C PHE A 83 -1.03 -5.48 -10.21
N VAL A 84 -0.82 -5.78 -11.51
CA VAL A 84 -0.06 -4.90 -12.39
C VAL A 84 -0.69 -3.51 -12.56
N PRO A 85 -2.00 -3.35 -12.87
CA PRO A 85 -2.63 -2.02 -12.87
C PRO A 85 -2.65 -1.36 -11.49
N PHE A 86 -2.78 -2.16 -10.41
CA PHE A 86 -2.74 -1.65 -9.03
C PHE A 86 -1.42 -0.94 -8.71
N TRP A 87 -0.31 -1.32 -9.33
CA TRP A 87 1.03 -0.77 -9.14
C TRP A 87 1.09 0.76 -9.27
N SER A 88 0.33 1.32 -10.20
CA SER A 88 0.30 2.76 -10.48
C SER A 88 -0.91 3.48 -9.89
N THR A 89 -1.69 2.82 -9.03
CA THR A 89 -2.93 3.37 -8.48
C THR A 89 -2.66 4.18 -7.21
N GLY A 90 -3.12 5.44 -7.19
CA GLY A 90 -3.05 6.31 -6.01
C GLY A 90 -1.79 7.19 -5.97
N LYS A 91 -1.77 8.11 -5.00
CA LYS A 91 -0.66 9.07 -4.82
C LYS A 91 0.59 8.39 -4.26
N ASP A 92 0.40 7.42 -3.37
CA ASP A 92 1.45 6.63 -2.74
C ASP A 92 1.56 5.26 -3.45
N SER A 93 1.52 5.29 -4.79
CA SER A 93 1.63 4.09 -5.62
C SER A 93 3.06 3.56 -5.65
N PHE A 94 3.21 2.28 -5.96
CA PHE A 94 4.53 1.66 -6.17
C PHE A 94 5.30 2.25 -7.37
N LEU A 95 4.62 3.00 -8.24
CA LEU A 95 5.28 3.76 -9.29
C LEU A 95 6.03 4.96 -8.72
N SER A 96 5.48 5.62 -7.70
CA SER A 96 6.08 6.79 -7.05
C SER A 96 7.10 6.41 -5.96
N ASP A 97 6.86 5.29 -5.28
CA ASP A 97 7.72 4.75 -4.22
C ASP A 97 7.90 3.23 -4.44
N PRO A 98 8.89 2.82 -5.26
CA PRO A 98 9.10 1.44 -5.61
C PRO A 98 9.34 0.55 -4.39
N PRO A 99 8.60 -0.57 -4.24
CA PRO A 99 8.71 -1.43 -3.08
C PRO A 99 9.99 -2.26 -3.11
N ASN A 100 10.47 -2.61 -1.93
CA ASN A 100 11.45 -3.67 -1.77
C ASN A 100 10.75 -5.03 -1.81
N ALA A 101 11.50 -6.05 -2.20
CA ALA A 101 11.04 -7.42 -2.12
C ALA A 101 12.16 -8.36 -1.70
N ASP A 102 11.79 -9.41 -1.00
CA ASP A 102 12.61 -10.58 -0.81
C ASP A 102 12.31 -11.58 -1.91
N LEU A 103 13.29 -11.82 -2.78
CA LEU A 103 13.28 -12.89 -3.77
C LEU A 103 13.85 -14.13 -3.10
N SER A 104 12.97 -15.05 -2.76
CA SER A 104 13.33 -16.34 -2.15
C SER A 104 13.36 -17.41 -3.21
N ILE A 105 14.46 -18.16 -3.24
CA ILE A 105 14.73 -19.27 -4.18
C ILE A 105 14.97 -20.52 -3.35
N LEU A 106 14.20 -21.58 -3.60
CA LEU A 106 14.42 -22.87 -2.98
C LEU A 106 15.24 -23.76 -3.90
N GLU A 107 16.51 -23.96 -3.54
CA GLU A 107 17.47 -24.79 -4.26
C GLU A 107 17.79 -26.05 -3.44
N GLY A 108 17.16 -27.17 -3.77
CA GLY A 108 17.22 -28.36 -2.93
C GLY A 108 16.60 -28.11 -1.57
N ASP A 109 17.37 -28.25 -0.50
CA ASP A 109 16.97 -27.98 0.89
C ASP A 109 17.43 -26.60 1.40
N GLU A 110 18.09 -25.82 0.55
CA GLU A 110 18.57 -24.49 0.91
C GLU A 110 17.66 -23.38 0.40
N LEU A 111 17.35 -22.43 1.29
CA LEU A 111 16.60 -21.23 0.95
C LEU A 111 17.59 -20.07 0.76
N ARG A 112 17.71 -19.59 -0.47
CA ARG A 112 18.46 -18.39 -0.79
C ARG A 112 17.53 -17.19 -0.80
N GLN A 113 17.92 -16.13 -0.12
CA GLN A 113 17.15 -14.88 -0.04
C GLN A 113 17.96 -13.71 -0.62
N ILE A 114 17.33 -12.94 -1.48
CA ILE A 114 17.94 -11.82 -2.20
C ILE A 114 17.01 -10.63 -2.09
N VAL A 115 17.52 -9.50 -1.61
CA VAL A 115 16.72 -8.29 -1.47
C VAL A 115 16.84 -7.45 -2.74
N VAL A 116 15.70 -7.11 -3.31
CA VAL A 116 15.60 -6.32 -4.54
C VAL A 116 14.60 -5.18 -4.36
N GLU A 117 14.79 -4.10 -5.10
CA GLU A 117 13.77 -3.07 -5.35
C GLU A 117 13.09 -3.40 -6.68
N LEU A 118 11.76 -3.38 -6.69
CA LEU A 118 10.96 -3.74 -7.86
C LEU A 118 10.49 -2.49 -8.60
N GLN A 119 10.54 -2.54 -9.92
CA GLN A 119 10.07 -1.49 -10.80
C GLN A 119 9.38 -2.09 -12.03
N GLU A 120 8.51 -1.32 -12.66
CA GLU A 120 7.94 -1.59 -13.99
C GLU A 120 7.39 -3.01 -14.20
N PRO A 121 6.41 -3.46 -13.39
CA PRO A 121 5.79 -4.75 -13.62
C PRO A 121 5.10 -4.80 -14.97
N ALA A 122 5.31 -5.87 -15.72
CA ALA A 122 4.62 -6.10 -16.98
C ALA A 122 4.23 -7.57 -17.14
N LEU A 123 2.93 -7.81 -17.25
CA LEU A 123 2.41 -9.13 -17.54
C LEU A 123 2.56 -9.37 -19.05
N LYS A 124 3.42 -10.31 -19.42
CA LYS A 124 3.71 -10.65 -20.83
C LYS A 124 2.75 -11.70 -21.39
N SER A 125 2.28 -12.59 -20.52
CA SER A 125 1.25 -13.60 -20.77
C SER A 125 0.52 -13.86 -19.44
N ASP A 126 -0.46 -14.75 -19.45
CA ASP A 126 -1.22 -15.11 -18.24
C ASP A 126 -0.36 -15.72 -17.14
N ASP A 127 0.80 -16.24 -17.49
CA ASP A 127 1.73 -16.96 -16.60
C ASP A 127 3.16 -16.39 -16.59
N THR A 128 3.39 -15.24 -17.23
CA THR A 128 4.73 -14.63 -17.30
C THR A 128 4.67 -13.16 -16.89
N LEU A 129 5.32 -12.85 -15.78
CA LEU A 129 5.42 -11.49 -15.22
C LEU A 129 6.87 -11.04 -15.21
N THR A 130 7.13 -9.83 -15.65
CA THR A 130 8.48 -9.24 -15.64
C THR A 130 8.51 -8.02 -14.73
N TYR A 131 9.68 -7.80 -14.10
CA TYR A 131 10.05 -6.60 -13.37
C TYR A 131 11.39 -6.09 -13.86
N THR A 132 11.58 -4.78 -13.84
CA THR A 132 12.91 -4.19 -13.77
C THR A 132 13.30 -4.14 -12.30
N ILE A 133 14.51 -4.59 -11.95
CA ILE A 133 14.91 -4.68 -10.54
C ILE A 133 16.25 -4.00 -10.29
N LYS A 134 16.42 -3.56 -9.05
CA LYS A 134 17.71 -3.16 -8.50
C LYS A 134 18.06 -4.10 -7.36
N VAL A 135 19.19 -4.78 -7.46
CA VAL A 135 19.68 -5.66 -6.38
C VAL A 135 20.20 -4.80 -5.24
N LEU A 136 19.64 -5.00 -4.04
CA LEU A 136 20.04 -4.30 -2.82
C LEU A 136 20.97 -5.17 -1.96
N GLN A 137 20.72 -6.49 -1.92
CA GLN A 137 21.52 -7.44 -1.17
C GLN A 137 21.46 -8.82 -1.84
N GLY A 138 22.59 -9.53 -1.85
CA GLY A 138 22.72 -10.87 -2.42
C GLY A 138 23.11 -10.86 -3.90
N GLU A 139 23.15 -12.04 -4.49
CA GLU A 139 23.47 -12.25 -5.90
C GLU A 139 22.36 -13.07 -6.56
N ILE A 140 21.86 -12.59 -7.69
CA ILE A 140 20.77 -13.26 -8.41
C ILE A 140 21.38 -14.20 -9.45
N PRO A 141 21.02 -15.49 -9.43
CA PRO A 141 21.38 -16.43 -10.47
C PRO A 141 20.64 -16.12 -11.79
N ALA A 142 21.22 -16.50 -12.90
CA ALA A 142 20.64 -16.24 -14.23
C ALA A 142 19.31 -16.97 -14.45
N LYS A 143 19.13 -18.14 -13.80
CA LYS A 143 17.93 -18.97 -13.93
C LYS A 143 17.79 -19.86 -12.70
N GLU A 144 16.56 -19.93 -12.17
CA GLU A 144 16.20 -20.82 -11.06
C GLU A 144 14.75 -21.28 -11.12
N ALA A 145 14.44 -22.31 -10.33
CA ALA A 145 13.09 -22.82 -10.13
C ALA A 145 12.58 -22.53 -8.71
N ASN A 146 11.27 -22.73 -8.50
CA ASN A 146 10.62 -22.64 -7.18
C ASN A 146 10.90 -21.31 -6.46
N VAL A 147 10.45 -20.23 -7.05
CA VAL A 147 10.71 -18.88 -6.54
C VAL A 147 9.46 -18.25 -5.94
N SER A 148 9.67 -17.48 -4.90
CA SER A 148 8.65 -16.58 -4.33
C SER A 148 9.19 -15.18 -4.18
N LEU A 149 8.29 -14.22 -4.32
CA LEU A 149 8.55 -12.80 -4.21
C LEU A 149 7.67 -12.23 -3.11
N PHE A 150 8.29 -11.81 -2.03
CA PHE A 150 7.63 -11.19 -0.89
C PHE A 150 7.81 -9.68 -0.97
N ILE A 151 6.75 -8.96 -1.36
CA ILE A 151 6.80 -7.54 -1.69
C ILE A 151 6.39 -6.71 -0.48
N VAL A 152 7.29 -5.83 -0.05
CA VAL A 152 7.13 -4.96 1.12
C VAL A 152 7.13 -3.52 0.64
N PRO A 153 6.02 -2.78 0.77
CA PRO A 153 6.01 -1.35 0.52
C PRO A 153 7.08 -0.66 1.39
N VAL A 154 7.76 0.32 0.84
CA VAL A 154 8.71 1.13 1.61
C VAL A 154 7.91 1.98 2.58
N ILE A 155 7.80 1.51 3.81
CA ILE A 155 7.25 2.31 4.89
C ILE A 155 8.35 3.25 5.35
N SER A 156 8.07 4.55 5.30
CA SER A 156 8.94 5.66 5.68
C SER A 156 10.13 5.34 6.59
N THR A 157 11.20 6.05 6.39
CA THR A 157 12.60 6.00 6.89
C THR A 157 12.83 5.43 8.32
N GLU A 158 11.84 5.41 9.19
CA GLU A 158 11.99 4.93 10.58
C GLU A 158 12.15 3.41 10.73
N ARG A 159 11.60 2.60 9.82
CA ARG A 159 11.74 1.14 9.88
C ARG A 159 13.00 0.60 9.20
N ARG A 160 13.60 1.37 8.32
CA ARG A 160 14.85 0.98 7.65
C ARG A 160 15.99 0.79 8.65
N ASN A 161 15.98 1.54 9.76
CA ASN A 161 16.99 1.47 10.81
C ASN A 161 16.82 0.30 11.78
N LEU A 162 15.66 -0.35 11.82
CA LEU A 162 15.41 -1.51 12.68
C LEU A 162 15.86 -2.83 12.05
N LEU A 163 15.94 -2.90 10.72
CA LEU A 163 16.38 -4.10 10.00
C LEU A 163 17.90 -4.11 9.75
N SER A 164 18.59 -2.98 9.93
CA SER A 164 20.04 -2.88 9.75
C SER A 164 20.84 -3.15 11.04
N ASN A 165 20.18 -3.40 12.17
CA ASN A 165 20.80 -3.63 13.50
C ASN A 165 20.56 -5.04 14.06
N THR A 166 20.12 -6.00 13.20
CA THR A 166 20.10 -7.43 13.49
C THR A 166 21.04 -8.16 12.58
#